data_ffcf64de062739a8c341f38e15bc5a6d
#
_entry.id   ffcf64de062739a8c341f38e15bc5a6d
#
_cell.length_a   1.000
_cell.length_b   1.000
_cell.length_c   1.000
_cell.angle_alpha   90.00
_cell.angle_beta   90.00
_cell.angle_gamma   90.00
#
_symmetry.space_group_name_H-M   'P 1'
#
loop_
_entity.id
_entity.type
_entity.pdbx_description
1 polymer ?
#
loop_
_entity_poly.entity_id
_entity_poly.type
_entity_poly.pdbx_seq_one_letter_code
_entity_poly.pdbx_strand_id
1 'polypeptide(L)'
;MTPVTMAILVLCLYLLFYRFYAKGILAVRVFALRDDAPVPAHTLRDDVDYVPANKYILFGHHYASIAGLAPMLGPAIAVIWGWVPALCWVVFGTLLIGAVHDFSALVLSVRHQGKSVGTIARDVISPRTRLLFLLVIFFLVALAMGVFVLVISGLFAAPDAAHIPKTAHPEAVFPTYALMLIAMVIGYLVYKRNMPVWPLIAVGFVLMLLTTWLGLGMPITGFGAETWTWTLLIYAFAASILPVWLLLQPRDFLNSLLLYLALFSMLIGFFMLDPDWAAPAINPHPVGAPPLLPFLFIVIACGAVSGFHGLVASGTTSKQLDREADAPFVGYVGMIGESLLALLAVLATTAGAFASRADWEAFYGSWEKAVGLHQKLGVFIQGNANFIHQLGVPVDYAAAFISVVVVGFAMTSVDTGARLLRFNIEEIGNTIGVKVLGNRYLATFLAVAAIGFFAFFKVDGRPAGLFLWTLFGTTNQILAGLTLLTVTIYLYRHRKPLLYTLLPMLLVLGATIAGMVMGVVEAVGKEQWLVAGVGSAIFLLAVWVLVEGALAARNVHRERQKTG
;
A
#
# COMPACT_ATOMS: atom_id res chain seq x y z
N MET A 1 12.21 27.04 6.54
CA MET A 1 11.96 26.60 5.15
C MET A 1 10.46 26.62 4.92
N THR A 2 10.01 27.19 3.80
CA THR A 2 8.60 27.18 3.42
C THR A 2 8.18 25.78 2.95
N PRO A 3 6.88 25.44 2.96
CA PRO A 3 6.38 24.19 2.41
C PRO A 3 6.81 23.95 0.96
N VAL A 4 6.78 25.01 0.15
CA VAL A 4 7.18 24.97 -1.28
C VAL A 4 8.67 24.64 -1.44
N THR A 5 9.55 25.26 -0.67
CA THR A 5 11.00 24.97 -0.72
C THR A 5 11.28 23.51 -0.33
N MET A 6 10.56 23.00 0.67
CA MET A 6 10.68 21.60 1.09
C MET A 6 10.20 20.62 0.01
N ALA A 7 9.06 20.92 -0.63
CA ALA A 7 8.54 20.09 -1.71
C ALA A 7 9.52 20.01 -2.90
N ILE A 8 10.09 21.14 -3.32
CA ILE A 8 11.09 21.19 -4.39
C ILE A 8 12.31 20.33 -4.03
N LEU A 9 12.82 20.47 -2.80
CA LEU A 9 13.96 19.66 -2.34
C LEU A 9 13.65 18.16 -2.41
N VAL A 10 12.47 17.75 -1.94
CA VAL A 10 12.04 16.34 -1.97
C VAL A 10 11.93 15.82 -3.40
N LEU A 11 11.32 16.58 -4.33
CA LEU A 11 11.23 16.21 -5.73
C LEU A 11 12.61 16.06 -6.38
N CYS A 12 13.54 16.96 -6.09
CA CYS A 12 14.93 16.84 -6.55
C CYS A 12 15.61 15.58 -5.99
N LEU A 13 15.41 15.26 -4.71
CA LEU A 13 15.95 14.04 -4.10
C LEU A 13 15.38 12.78 -4.77
N TYR A 14 14.09 12.72 -5.08
CA TYR A 14 13.49 11.58 -5.80
C TYR A 14 14.14 11.34 -7.16
N LEU A 15 14.34 12.39 -7.95
CA LEU A 15 15.00 12.30 -9.25
C LEU A 15 16.46 11.85 -9.12
N LEU A 16 17.22 12.44 -8.19
CA LEU A 16 18.63 12.10 -7.95
C LEU A 16 18.78 10.64 -7.50
N PHE A 17 17.98 10.19 -6.55
CA PHE A 17 18.06 8.81 -6.06
C PHE A 17 17.65 7.81 -7.13
N TYR A 18 16.60 8.08 -7.92
CA TYR A 18 16.27 7.20 -9.04
C TYR A 18 17.41 7.11 -10.06
N ARG A 19 18.00 8.25 -10.44
CA ARG A 19 19.04 8.29 -11.48
C ARG A 19 20.35 7.63 -11.04
N PHE A 20 20.79 7.92 -9.81
CA PHE A 20 22.11 7.51 -9.36
C PHE A 20 22.06 6.27 -8.45
N TYR A 21 21.13 6.21 -7.54
CA TYR A 21 21.05 5.11 -6.58
C TYR A 21 20.34 3.89 -7.16
N ALA A 22 19.10 4.03 -7.67
CA ALA A 22 18.35 2.90 -8.22
C ALA A 22 19.02 2.33 -9.49
N LYS A 23 19.23 3.17 -10.51
CA LYS A 23 19.83 2.73 -11.79
C LYS A 23 21.33 2.48 -11.70
N GLY A 24 22.08 3.35 -11.00
CA GLY A 24 23.54 3.29 -10.98
C GLY A 24 24.09 2.25 -10.01
N ILE A 25 23.50 2.14 -8.82
CA ILE A 25 24.00 1.28 -7.75
C ILE A 25 23.18 -0.01 -7.68
N LEU A 26 21.88 0.07 -7.41
CA LEU A 26 21.08 -1.13 -7.18
C LEU A 26 21.00 -2.01 -8.42
N ALA A 27 20.58 -1.45 -9.54
CA ALA A 27 20.39 -2.22 -10.77
C ALA A 27 21.70 -2.80 -11.32
N VAL A 28 22.79 -2.00 -11.36
CA VAL A 28 24.04 -2.41 -11.99
C VAL A 28 24.97 -3.16 -11.03
N ARG A 29 25.24 -2.59 -9.83
CA ARG A 29 26.27 -3.15 -8.95
C ARG A 29 25.74 -4.23 -8.01
N VAL A 30 24.52 -4.04 -7.46
CA VAL A 30 23.95 -4.97 -6.48
C VAL A 30 23.30 -6.15 -7.18
N PHE A 31 22.34 -5.91 -8.05
CA PHE A 31 21.56 -6.97 -8.68
C PHE A 31 22.13 -7.39 -10.05
N ALA A 32 22.93 -6.55 -10.71
CA ALA A 32 23.50 -6.81 -12.04
C ALA A 32 22.41 -7.26 -13.03
N LEU A 33 21.38 -6.40 -13.22
CA LEU A 33 20.25 -6.71 -14.10
C LEU A 33 20.69 -6.87 -15.54
N ARG A 34 20.01 -7.74 -16.28
CA ARG A 34 20.29 -8.02 -17.69
C ARG A 34 19.02 -7.90 -18.52
N ASP A 35 19.14 -7.28 -19.71
CA ASP A 35 18.03 -7.17 -20.67
C ASP A 35 17.63 -8.51 -21.30
N ASP A 36 18.58 -9.42 -21.43
CA ASP A 36 18.43 -10.74 -22.04
C ASP A 36 18.02 -11.85 -21.06
N ALA A 37 17.84 -11.49 -19.77
CA ALA A 37 17.45 -12.47 -18.77
C ALA A 37 16.02 -12.99 -19.03
N PRO A 38 15.81 -14.32 -18.99
CA PRO A 38 14.47 -14.87 -19.14
C PRO A 38 13.57 -14.43 -17.98
N VAL A 39 12.39 -13.92 -18.30
CA VAL A 39 11.40 -13.49 -17.31
C VAL A 39 10.16 -14.41 -17.32
N PRO A 40 9.52 -14.63 -16.17
CA PRO A 40 8.40 -15.56 -16.04
C PRO A 40 7.19 -15.20 -16.90
N ALA A 41 6.99 -13.91 -17.19
CA ALA A 41 5.92 -13.45 -18.08
C ALA A 41 5.96 -14.11 -19.47
N HIS A 42 7.15 -14.44 -19.97
CA HIS A 42 7.33 -15.14 -21.25
C HIS A 42 7.50 -16.66 -21.07
N THR A 43 8.32 -17.09 -20.09
CA THR A 43 8.69 -18.51 -19.95
C THR A 43 7.58 -19.37 -19.36
N LEU A 44 6.65 -18.77 -18.61
CA LEU A 44 5.51 -19.43 -17.94
C LEU A 44 4.18 -18.85 -18.39
N ARG A 45 4.13 -18.23 -19.56
CA ARG A 45 2.93 -17.57 -20.06
C ARG A 45 1.74 -18.51 -20.07
N ASP A 46 0.65 -18.09 -19.40
CA ASP A 46 -0.61 -18.84 -19.28
C ASP A 46 -1.83 -18.02 -19.75
N ASP A 47 -1.61 -16.76 -20.15
CA ASP A 47 -2.63 -15.78 -20.55
C ASP A 47 -3.71 -15.52 -19.47
N VAL A 48 -3.40 -15.80 -18.21
CA VAL A 48 -4.28 -15.57 -17.05
C VAL A 48 -3.59 -14.71 -16.01
N ASP A 49 -2.48 -15.17 -15.46
CA ASP A 49 -1.65 -14.49 -14.45
C ASP A 49 -0.27 -14.12 -15.01
N TYR A 50 0.30 -14.96 -15.88
CA TYR A 50 1.60 -14.75 -16.54
C TYR A 50 1.38 -14.19 -17.94
N VAL A 51 1.37 -12.86 -18.06
CA VAL A 51 1.12 -12.13 -19.30
C VAL A 51 2.09 -10.96 -19.40
N PRO A 52 2.99 -10.91 -20.40
CA PRO A 52 3.91 -9.79 -20.53
C PRO A 52 3.15 -8.49 -20.80
N ALA A 53 3.47 -7.45 -20.05
CA ALA A 53 2.84 -6.15 -20.14
C ALA A 53 3.87 -5.06 -20.44
N ASN A 54 3.46 -4.06 -21.25
CA ASN A 54 4.27 -2.87 -21.46
C ASN A 54 4.61 -2.22 -20.11
N LYS A 55 5.86 -1.80 -19.91
CA LYS A 55 6.34 -1.24 -18.62
C LYS A 55 5.52 -0.08 -18.08
N TYR A 56 4.92 0.76 -18.92
CA TYR A 56 4.10 1.89 -18.48
C TYR A 56 2.72 1.42 -17.99
N ILE A 57 2.15 0.41 -18.64
CA ILE A 57 0.90 -0.23 -18.20
C ILE A 57 1.16 -0.97 -16.89
N LEU A 58 2.24 -1.74 -16.83
CA LEU A 58 2.64 -2.47 -15.64
C LEU A 58 2.96 -1.55 -14.46
N PHE A 59 3.62 -0.42 -14.71
CA PHE A 59 3.85 0.62 -13.71
C PHE A 59 2.53 1.17 -13.15
N GLY A 60 1.57 1.49 -14.02
CA GLY A 60 0.25 1.95 -13.61
C GLY A 60 -0.49 0.91 -12.76
N HIS A 61 -0.49 -0.36 -13.17
CA HIS A 61 -1.06 -1.46 -12.40
C HIS A 61 -0.36 -1.65 -11.05
N HIS A 62 0.97 -1.70 -11.03
CA HIS A 62 1.75 -1.84 -9.80
C HIS A 62 1.50 -0.68 -8.85
N TYR A 63 1.62 0.56 -9.35
CA TYR A 63 1.41 1.77 -8.56
C TYR A 63 -0.01 1.86 -8.00
N ALA A 64 -1.02 1.61 -8.81
CA ALA A 64 -2.42 1.60 -8.35
C ALA A 64 -2.67 0.52 -7.28
N SER A 65 -1.99 -0.62 -7.38
CA SER A 65 -2.14 -1.72 -6.41
C SER A 65 -1.49 -1.45 -5.06
N ILE A 66 -0.35 -0.72 -5.03
CA ILE A 66 0.36 -0.38 -3.79
C ILE A 66 -0.17 0.89 -3.14
N ALA A 67 -0.58 1.90 -3.92
CA ALA A 67 -1.09 3.20 -3.45
C ALA A 67 -2.52 3.09 -2.89
N GLY A 68 -2.71 2.36 -1.80
CA GLY A 68 -4.01 2.25 -1.12
C GLY A 68 -4.31 3.43 -0.20
N LEU A 69 -5.13 3.20 0.84
CA LEU A 69 -5.48 4.21 1.84
C LEU A 69 -4.32 4.53 2.81
N ALA A 70 -3.46 3.57 3.07
CA ALA A 70 -2.46 3.69 4.12
C ALA A 70 -1.40 4.79 3.89
N PRO A 71 -0.90 5.07 2.66
CA PRO A 71 0.01 6.19 2.41
C PRO A 71 -0.64 7.57 2.58
N MET A 72 -1.97 7.66 2.55
CA MET A 72 -2.69 8.89 2.87
C MET A 72 -2.91 9.03 4.38
N LEU A 73 -3.34 7.96 5.05
CA LEU A 73 -3.72 7.95 6.46
C LEU A 73 -2.50 7.99 7.40
N GLY A 74 -1.47 7.20 7.13
CA GLY A 74 -0.29 7.13 7.98
C GLY A 74 0.40 8.48 8.18
N PRO A 75 0.81 9.16 7.11
CA PRO A 75 1.39 10.50 7.20
C PRO A 75 0.42 11.53 7.80
N ALA A 76 -0.88 11.48 7.45
CA ALA A 76 -1.90 12.36 8.02
C ALA A 76 -2.08 12.21 9.53
N ILE A 77 -1.77 11.05 10.12
CA ILE A 77 -1.74 10.83 11.56
C ILE A 77 -0.39 11.29 12.14
N ALA A 78 0.71 10.93 11.48
CA ALA A 78 2.05 11.12 12.00
C ALA A 78 2.47 12.59 12.14
N VAL A 79 1.82 13.51 11.44
CA VAL A 79 2.05 14.95 11.60
C VAL A 79 1.77 15.46 13.02
N ILE A 80 1.15 14.66 13.88
CA ILE A 80 1.00 14.99 15.31
C ILE A 80 2.36 15.21 15.99
N TRP A 81 3.41 14.49 15.56
CA TRP A 81 4.79 14.72 16.03
C TRP A 81 5.51 15.87 15.33
N GLY A 82 4.82 16.57 14.43
CA GLY A 82 5.37 17.65 13.61
C GLY A 82 5.65 17.22 12.17
N TRP A 83 5.71 18.22 11.26
CA TRP A 83 5.90 17.94 9.84
C TRP A 83 7.33 17.47 9.50
N VAL A 84 8.35 17.90 10.25
CA VAL A 84 9.76 17.51 9.99
C VAL A 84 9.97 16.01 10.15
N PRO A 85 9.68 15.37 11.31
CA PRO A 85 9.88 13.93 11.44
C PRO A 85 9.03 13.14 10.46
N ALA A 86 7.78 13.56 10.19
CA ALA A 86 6.91 12.91 9.21
C ALA A 86 7.52 12.93 7.80
N LEU A 87 7.97 14.11 7.32
CA LEU A 87 8.62 14.25 6.01
C LEU A 87 9.95 13.49 5.94
N CYS A 88 10.78 13.57 6.97
CA CYS A 88 12.04 12.83 6.98
C CYS A 88 11.83 11.34 6.80
N TRP A 89 10.84 10.76 7.49
CA TRP A 89 10.58 9.34 7.35
C TRP A 89 9.92 9.00 6.01
N VAL A 90 8.95 9.79 5.53
CA VAL A 90 8.36 9.62 4.20
C VAL A 90 9.44 9.62 3.12
N VAL A 91 10.37 10.57 3.14
CA VAL A 91 11.38 10.72 2.08
C VAL A 91 12.51 9.70 2.21
N PHE A 92 13.22 9.69 3.34
CA PHE A 92 14.40 8.83 3.49
C PHE A 92 14.03 7.38 3.74
N GLY A 93 12.92 7.10 4.43
CA GLY A 93 12.36 5.76 4.55
C GLY A 93 12.03 5.17 3.18
N THR A 94 11.41 5.96 2.30
CA THR A 94 11.16 5.53 0.92
C THR A 94 12.44 5.31 0.14
N LEU A 95 13.30 6.32 0.03
CA LEU A 95 14.44 6.29 -0.87
C LEU A 95 15.47 5.21 -0.52
N LEU A 96 15.71 5.01 0.78
CA LEU A 96 16.77 4.12 1.27
C LEU A 96 16.25 2.73 1.67
N ILE A 97 14.95 2.58 1.93
CA ILE A 97 14.39 1.35 2.47
C ILE A 97 13.24 0.83 1.61
N GLY A 98 12.12 1.56 1.52
CA GLY A 98 10.91 1.08 0.85
C GLY A 98 11.11 0.81 -0.63
N ALA A 99 11.71 1.74 -1.37
CA ALA A 99 11.98 1.55 -2.79
C ALA A 99 13.04 0.46 -3.06
N VAL A 100 14.00 0.28 -2.13
CA VAL A 100 14.93 -0.85 -2.17
C VAL A 100 14.20 -2.17 -1.94
N HIS A 101 13.28 -2.20 -0.97
CA HIS A 101 12.45 -3.35 -0.65
C HIS A 101 11.61 -3.78 -1.87
N ASP A 102 10.83 -2.86 -2.44
CA ASP A 102 9.90 -3.16 -3.53
C ASP A 102 10.65 -3.61 -4.80
N PHE A 103 11.69 -2.87 -5.18
CA PHE A 103 12.56 -3.22 -6.28
C PHE A 103 13.22 -4.60 -6.09
N SER A 104 13.78 -4.85 -4.91
CA SER A 104 14.49 -6.09 -4.63
C SER A 104 13.54 -7.30 -4.54
N ALA A 105 12.34 -7.12 -3.97
CA ALA A 105 11.31 -8.15 -3.95
C ALA A 105 10.85 -8.52 -5.37
N LEU A 106 10.66 -7.51 -6.24
CA LEU A 106 10.32 -7.73 -7.65
C LEU A 106 11.41 -8.53 -8.37
N VAL A 107 12.67 -8.10 -8.30
CA VAL A 107 13.79 -8.80 -8.96
C VAL A 107 13.95 -10.22 -8.42
N LEU A 108 13.86 -10.39 -7.09
CA LEU A 108 13.96 -11.71 -6.47
C LEU A 108 12.88 -12.66 -6.98
N SER A 109 11.65 -12.18 -7.09
CA SER A 109 10.53 -12.97 -7.59
C SER A 109 10.67 -13.32 -9.08
N VAL A 110 11.07 -12.36 -9.92
CA VAL A 110 11.36 -12.62 -11.35
C VAL A 110 12.38 -13.74 -11.50
N ARG A 111 13.46 -13.72 -10.72
CA ARG A 111 14.53 -14.75 -10.73
C ARG A 111 14.10 -16.09 -10.15
N HIS A 112 12.97 -16.12 -9.41
CA HIS A 112 12.36 -17.33 -8.87
C HIS A 112 11.03 -17.67 -9.56
N GLN A 113 10.92 -17.42 -10.85
CA GLN A 113 9.78 -17.81 -11.68
C GLN A 113 8.44 -17.17 -11.27
N GLY A 114 8.46 -15.94 -10.74
CA GLY A 114 7.26 -15.24 -10.31
C GLY A 114 6.62 -15.80 -9.04
N LYS A 115 7.38 -16.56 -8.22
CA LYS A 115 6.90 -17.09 -6.95
C LYS A 115 6.69 -15.98 -5.92
N SER A 116 5.74 -16.21 -5.00
CA SER A 116 5.52 -15.32 -3.86
C SER A 116 6.75 -15.28 -2.93
N VAL A 117 6.91 -14.16 -2.24
CA VAL A 117 8.01 -13.98 -1.27
C VAL A 117 8.02 -15.06 -0.19
N GLY A 118 6.84 -15.51 0.26
CA GLY A 118 6.72 -16.61 1.22
C GLY A 118 7.24 -17.94 0.68
N THR A 119 6.97 -18.24 -0.59
CA THR A 119 7.50 -19.44 -1.25
C THR A 119 9.01 -19.33 -1.49
N ILE A 120 9.51 -18.15 -1.85
CA ILE A 120 10.95 -17.91 -2.02
C ILE A 120 11.70 -18.04 -0.70
N ALA A 121 11.12 -17.60 0.40
CA ALA A 121 11.71 -17.75 1.74
C ALA A 121 11.96 -19.23 2.10
N ARG A 122 11.11 -20.17 1.62
CA ARG A 122 11.37 -21.61 1.73
C ARG A 122 12.70 -22.00 1.08
N ASP A 123 12.92 -21.53 -0.14
CA ASP A 123 14.08 -21.95 -0.95
C ASP A 123 15.37 -21.24 -0.50
N VAL A 124 15.23 -20.02 0.04
CA VAL A 124 16.36 -19.17 0.44
C VAL A 124 16.72 -19.35 1.93
N ILE A 125 15.75 -19.52 2.81
CA ILE A 125 15.95 -19.58 4.27
C ILE A 125 15.79 -21.03 4.74
N SER A 126 14.55 -21.52 4.87
CA SER A 126 14.25 -22.89 5.28
C SER A 126 12.83 -23.31 4.90
N PRO A 127 12.54 -24.63 4.80
CA PRO A 127 11.18 -25.13 4.53
C PRO A 127 10.15 -24.67 5.56
N ARG A 128 10.53 -24.49 6.83
CA ARG A 128 9.63 -24.05 7.91
C ARG A 128 9.20 -22.59 7.75
N THR A 129 10.07 -21.75 7.22
CA THR A 129 9.84 -20.32 7.04
C THR A 129 8.63 -20.05 6.13
N ARG A 130 8.35 -20.95 5.17
CA ARG A 130 7.20 -20.78 4.25
C ARG A 130 5.87 -20.62 5.01
N LEU A 131 5.55 -21.56 5.90
CA LEU A 131 4.27 -21.52 6.62
C LEU A 131 4.19 -20.30 7.54
N LEU A 132 5.30 -19.96 8.21
CA LEU A 132 5.35 -18.79 9.09
C LEU A 132 5.07 -17.49 8.33
N PHE A 133 5.70 -17.31 7.15
CA PHE A 133 5.41 -16.18 6.27
C PHE A 133 3.95 -16.14 5.83
N LEU A 134 3.43 -17.28 5.38
CA LEU A 134 2.04 -17.36 4.90
C LEU A 134 1.03 -16.99 5.99
N LEU A 135 1.27 -17.35 7.25
CA LEU A 135 0.40 -16.97 8.38
C LEU A 135 0.47 -15.45 8.67
N VAL A 136 1.66 -14.85 8.62
CA VAL A 136 1.82 -13.38 8.76
C VAL A 136 1.12 -12.66 7.62
N ILE A 137 1.28 -13.14 6.38
CA ILE A 137 0.62 -12.58 5.20
C ILE A 137 -0.91 -12.68 5.32
N PHE A 138 -1.41 -13.85 5.74
CA PHE A 138 -2.86 -14.06 5.92
C PHE A 138 -3.46 -13.02 6.85
N PHE A 139 -2.87 -12.88 8.04
CA PHE A 139 -3.37 -11.92 9.03
C PHE A 139 -3.29 -10.48 8.53
N LEU A 140 -2.13 -10.08 7.99
CA LEU A 140 -1.92 -8.72 7.47
C LEU A 140 -2.95 -8.36 6.40
N VAL A 141 -3.11 -9.21 5.39
CA VAL A 141 -3.96 -8.89 4.24
C VAL A 141 -5.43 -8.93 4.63
N ALA A 142 -5.87 -9.92 5.41
CA ALA A 142 -7.25 -10.00 5.88
C ALA A 142 -7.63 -8.78 6.74
N LEU A 143 -6.76 -8.38 7.69
CA LEU A 143 -6.97 -7.20 8.52
C LEU A 143 -7.00 -5.91 7.70
N ALA A 144 -5.99 -5.69 6.84
CA ALA A 144 -5.89 -4.48 6.04
C ALA A 144 -7.10 -4.30 5.11
N MET A 145 -7.48 -5.36 4.40
CA MET A 145 -8.62 -5.31 3.48
C MET A 145 -9.95 -5.16 4.22
N GLY A 146 -10.10 -5.75 5.41
CA GLY A 146 -11.26 -5.54 6.28
C GLY A 146 -11.43 -4.07 6.67
N VAL A 147 -10.34 -3.41 7.06
CA VAL A 147 -10.35 -1.96 7.37
C VAL A 147 -10.62 -1.12 6.12
N PHE A 148 -10.03 -1.45 4.97
CA PHE A 148 -10.27 -0.70 3.74
C PHE A 148 -11.73 -0.78 3.31
N VAL A 149 -12.35 -1.96 3.40
CA VAL A 149 -13.79 -2.14 3.17
C VAL A 149 -14.61 -1.26 4.11
N LEU A 150 -14.27 -1.18 5.41
CA LEU A 150 -14.94 -0.30 6.37
C LEU A 150 -14.81 1.17 6.01
N VAL A 151 -13.60 1.61 5.66
CA VAL A 151 -13.34 3.02 5.30
C VAL A 151 -14.09 3.40 4.03
N ILE A 152 -14.06 2.55 2.99
CA ILE A 152 -14.81 2.80 1.75
C ILE A 152 -16.32 2.82 2.03
N SER A 153 -16.82 1.88 2.83
CA SER A 153 -18.25 1.83 3.22
C SER A 153 -18.69 3.10 3.93
N GLY A 154 -17.83 3.65 4.80
CA GLY A 154 -18.07 4.92 5.47
C GLY A 154 -18.06 6.11 4.51
N LEU A 155 -17.17 6.13 3.51
CA LEU A 155 -17.16 7.15 2.47
C LEU A 155 -18.42 7.11 1.58
N PHE A 156 -18.96 5.91 1.32
CA PHE A 156 -20.16 5.73 0.52
C PHE A 156 -21.47 5.95 1.27
N ALA A 157 -21.43 5.90 2.61
CA ALA A 157 -22.63 6.07 3.43
C ALA A 157 -23.23 7.47 3.30
N ALA A 158 -24.50 7.61 3.69
CA ALA A 158 -25.14 8.91 3.76
C ALA A 158 -24.36 9.85 4.71
N PRO A 159 -24.16 11.12 4.35
CA PRO A 159 -23.42 12.06 5.17
C PRO A 159 -24.11 12.30 6.51
N ASP A 160 -23.35 12.25 7.60
CA ASP A 160 -23.79 12.75 8.89
C ASP A 160 -23.61 14.28 8.90
N ALA A 161 -24.69 15.03 9.00
CA ALA A 161 -24.72 16.49 8.83
C ALA A 161 -23.87 17.27 9.86
N ALA A 162 -23.39 16.61 10.90
CA ALA A 162 -22.71 17.23 12.05
C ALA A 162 -21.18 17.31 11.95
N HIS A 163 -20.54 16.69 10.94
CA HIS A 163 -19.07 16.59 10.89
C HIS A 163 -18.45 17.51 9.83
N ILE A 164 -17.56 18.39 10.27
CA ILE A 164 -16.66 19.19 9.42
C ILE A 164 -15.22 18.79 9.75
N PRO A 165 -14.37 18.39 8.79
CA PRO A 165 -14.64 18.22 7.35
C PRO A 165 -15.59 17.04 7.05
N LYS A 166 -16.26 17.07 5.89
CA LYS A 166 -17.14 15.98 5.44
C LYS A 166 -16.39 14.66 5.43
N THR A 167 -16.96 13.64 6.08
CA THR A 167 -16.36 12.30 6.16
C THR A 167 -17.00 11.29 5.19
N ALA A 168 -18.15 11.64 4.60
CA ALA A 168 -18.89 10.83 3.66
C ALA A 168 -18.98 11.55 2.30
N HIS A 169 -18.84 10.79 1.23
CA HIS A 169 -18.80 11.24 -0.16
C HIS A 169 -19.64 10.31 -1.06
N PRO A 170 -20.99 10.28 -0.90
CA PRO A 170 -21.87 9.42 -1.69
C PRO A 170 -21.85 9.74 -3.19
N GLU A 171 -21.37 10.92 -3.57
CA GLU A 171 -21.09 11.32 -4.95
C GLU A 171 -20.01 10.49 -5.62
N ALA A 172 -19.12 9.83 -4.87
CA ALA A 172 -18.08 8.96 -5.40
C ALA A 172 -18.58 7.55 -5.79
N VAL A 173 -19.78 7.15 -5.38
CA VAL A 173 -20.31 5.80 -5.65
C VAL A 173 -20.53 5.58 -7.14
N PHE A 174 -21.28 6.47 -7.80
CA PHE A 174 -21.61 6.32 -9.22
C PHE A 174 -20.36 6.21 -10.10
N PRO A 175 -19.37 7.14 -10.05
CA PRO A 175 -18.17 7.05 -10.88
C PRO A 175 -17.33 5.80 -10.58
N THR A 176 -17.28 5.34 -9.34
CA THR A 176 -16.54 4.12 -8.96
C THR A 176 -17.09 2.87 -9.65
N TYR A 177 -18.39 2.65 -9.60
CA TYR A 177 -19.01 1.49 -10.27
C TYR A 177 -19.03 1.65 -11.79
N ALA A 178 -19.19 2.87 -12.31
CA ALA A 178 -19.10 3.15 -13.74
C ALA A 178 -17.69 2.82 -14.29
N LEU A 179 -16.63 3.17 -13.54
CA LEU A 179 -15.25 2.80 -13.91
C LEU A 179 -15.07 1.29 -14.04
N MET A 180 -15.68 0.50 -13.17
CA MET A 180 -15.60 -0.97 -13.27
C MET A 180 -16.24 -1.48 -14.56
N LEU A 181 -17.41 -0.96 -14.93
CA LEU A 181 -18.09 -1.33 -16.17
C LEU A 181 -17.29 -0.90 -17.40
N ILE A 182 -16.79 0.34 -17.43
CA ILE A 182 -15.93 0.86 -18.50
C ILE A 182 -14.68 -0.05 -18.66
N ALA A 183 -14.04 -0.40 -17.56
CA ALA A 183 -12.85 -1.26 -17.56
C ALA A 183 -13.15 -2.66 -18.11
N MET A 184 -14.26 -3.29 -17.72
CA MET A 184 -14.66 -4.60 -18.24
C MET A 184 -14.94 -4.56 -19.75
N VAL A 185 -15.60 -3.50 -20.23
CA VAL A 185 -15.84 -3.30 -21.68
C VAL A 185 -14.52 -3.16 -22.42
N ILE A 186 -13.60 -2.34 -21.93
CA ILE A 186 -12.28 -2.14 -22.53
C ILE A 186 -11.49 -3.45 -22.52
N GLY A 187 -11.46 -4.16 -21.39
CA GLY A 187 -10.79 -5.46 -21.28
C GLY A 187 -11.31 -6.46 -22.31
N TYR A 188 -12.63 -6.56 -22.45
CA TYR A 188 -13.26 -7.42 -23.46
C TYR A 188 -12.89 -7.02 -24.90
N LEU A 189 -12.96 -5.71 -25.22
CA LEU A 189 -12.65 -5.22 -26.57
C LEU A 189 -11.17 -5.43 -26.92
N VAL A 190 -10.26 -5.21 -25.99
CA VAL A 190 -8.83 -5.39 -26.20
C VAL A 190 -8.50 -6.88 -26.38
N TYR A 191 -8.91 -7.73 -25.41
CA TYR A 191 -8.42 -9.12 -25.35
C TYR A 191 -9.25 -10.11 -26.16
N LYS A 192 -10.54 -9.84 -26.41
CA LYS A 192 -11.42 -10.73 -27.20
C LYS A 192 -11.67 -10.24 -28.62
N ARG A 193 -11.62 -8.94 -28.85
CA ARG A 193 -11.85 -8.32 -30.16
C ARG A 193 -10.56 -7.80 -30.82
N ASN A 194 -9.40 -7.92 -30.12
CA ASN A 194 -8.08 -7.45 -30.57
C ASN A 194 -8.07 -5.97 -31.01
N MET A 195 -8.89 -5.13 -30.35
CA MET A 195 -8.91 -3.70 -30.63
C MET A 195 -7.66 -3.01 -30.06
N PRO A 196 -7.18 -1.92 -30.69
CA PRO A 196 -6.01 -1.19 -30.20
C PRO A 196 -6.26 -0.58 -28.82
N VAL A 197 -5.34 -0.81 -27.90
CA VAL A 197 -5.47 -0.44 -26.46
C VAL A 197 -5.57 1.08 -26.25
N TRP A 198 -4.72 1.88 -26.91
CA TRP A 198 -4.58 3.31 -26.63
C TRP A 198 -5.84 4.16 -26.91
N PRO A 199 -6.53 4.00 -28.05
CA PRO A 199 -7.79 4.71 -28.29
C PRO A 199 -8.87 4.35 -27.28
N LEU A 200 -8.97 3.07 -26.89
CA LEU A 200 -9.94 2.62 -25.91
C LEU A 200 -9.66 3.18 -24.51
N ILE A 201 -8.38 3.25 -24.12
CA ILE A 201 -7.97 3.88 -22.87
C ILE A 201 -8.29 5.38 -22.88
N ALA A 202 -8.03 6.10 -24.00
CA ALA A 202 -8.36 7.51 -24.12
C ALA A 202 -9.86 7.76 -23.96
N VAL A 203 -10.69 6.96 -24.65
CA VAL A 203 -12.16 7.02 -24.51
C VAL A 203 -12.58 6.68 -23.08
N GLY A 204 -12.03 5.61 -22.50
CA GLY A 204 -12.34 5.21 -21.12
C GLY A 204 -11.98 6.30 -20.11
N PHE A 205 -10.85 6.98 -20.29
CA PHE A 205 -10.43 8.08 -19.43
C PHE A 205 -11.39 9.28 -19.51
N VAL A 206 -11.82 9.67 -20.73
CA VAL A 206 -12.82 10.73 -20.91
C VAL A 206 -14.16 10.33 -20.28
N LEU A 207 -14.61 9.09 -20.46
CA LEU A 207 -15.85 8.58 -19.84
C LEU A 207 -15.73 8.57 -18.32
N MET A 208 -14.59 8.24 -17.76
CA MET A 208 -14.34 8.27 -16.32
C MET A 208 -14.42 9.71 -15.76
N LEU A 209 -13.83 10.70 -16.43
CA LEU A 209 -13.96 12.11 -16.03
C LEU A 209 -15.42 12.60 -16.14
N LEU A 210 -16.12 12.19 -17.19
CA LEU A 210 -17.54 12.51 -17.35
C LEU A 210 -18.39 11.90 -16.24
N THR A 211 -18.18 10.62 -15.90
CA THR A 211 -18.92 9.96 -14.81
C THR A 211 -18.59 10.56 -13.45
N THR A 212 -17.36 11.02 -13.23
CA THR A 212 -16.96 11.74 -12.01
C THR A 212 -17.72 13.08 -11.92
N TRP A 213 -17.82 13.81 -13.01
CA TRP A 213 -18.60 15.05 -13.06
C TRP A 213 -20.10 14.81 -12.87
N LEU A 214 -20.67 13.77 -13.50
CA LEU A 214 -22.08 13.40 -13.33
C LEU A 214 -22.40 12.93 -11.90
N GLY A 215 -21.46 12.24 -11.25
CA GLY A 215 -21.61 11.76 -9.88
C GLY A 215 -21.91 12.85 -8.86
N LEU A 216 -21.39 14.07 -9.09
CA LEU A 216 -21.68 15.25 -8.25
C LEU A 216 -23.17 15.61 -8.23
N GLY A 217 -23.85 15.45 -9.37
CA GLY A 217 -25.30 15.68 -9.48
C GLY A 217 -26.16 14.47 -9.13
N MET A 218 -25.53 13.30 -8.87
CA MET A 218 -26.20 12.02 -8.67
C MET A 218 -25.66 11.27 -7.44
N PRO A 219 -25.63 11.88 -6.24
CA PRO A 219 -25.16 11.19 -5.05
C PRO A 219 -26.09 10.02 -4.73
N ILE A 220 -25.54 8.83 -4.55
CA ILE A 220 -26.31 7.63 -4.15
C ILE A 220 -26.42 7.63 -2.64
N THR A 221 -27.51 8.22 -2.14
CA THR A 221 -27.88 8.26 -0.71
C THR A 221 -28.95 7.20 -0.43
N GLY A 222 -29.15 6.83 0.82
CA GLY A 222 -30.19 5.89 1.24
C GLY A 222 -29.70 4.50 1.64
N PHE A 223 -28.40 4.22 1.45
CA PHE A 223 -27.77 2.99 1.92
C PHE A 223 -26.82 3.29 3.10
N GLY A 224 -26.91 2.50 4.16
CA GLY A 224 -26.00 2.58 5.30
C GLY A 224 -24.65 1.93 5.02
N ALA A 225 -23.66 2.21 5.87
CA ALA A 225 -22.31 1.64 5.76
C ALA A 225 -22.31 0.10 5.75
N GLU A 226 -23.22 -0.54 6.48
CA GLU A 226 -23.34 -2.00 6.51
C GLU A 226 -23.72 -2.59 5.14
N THR A 227 -24.70 -1.97 4.44
CA THR A 227 -25.09 -2.39 3.08
C THR A 227 -23.91 -2.24 2.12
N TRP A 228 -23.17 -1.14 2.20
CA TRP A 228 -21.98 -0.94 1.40
C TRP A 228 -20.88 -1.96 1.71
N THR A 229 -20.70 -2.34 2.99
CA THR A 229 -19.74 -3.38 3.39
C THR A 229 -20.07 -4.72 2.71
N TRP A 230 -21.34 -5.15 2.73
CA TRP A 230 -21.77 -6.37 2.01
C TRP A 230 -21.55 -6.27 0.50
N THR A 231 -21.91 -5.14 -0.10
CA THR A 231 -21.72 -4.90 -1.54
C THR A 231 -20.26 -5.00 -1.94
N LEU A 232 -19.34 -4.41 -1.14
CA LEU A 232 -17.90 -4.44 -1.38
C LEU A 232 -17.30 -5.85 -1.21
N LEU A 233 -17.79 -6.64 -0.26
CA LEU A 233 -17.35 -8.04 -0.09
C LEU A 233 -17.81 -8.94 -1.24
N ILE A 234 -19.06 -8.79 -1.71
CA ILE A 234 -19.55 -9.49 -2.90
C ILE A 234 -18.74 -9.11 -4.13
N TYR A 235 -18.46 -7.81 -4.29
CA TYR A 235 -17.60 -7.33 -5.34
C TYR A 235 -16.18 -7.92 -5.26
N ALA A 236 -15.54 -7.91 -4.08
CA ALA A 236 -14.20 -8.47 -3.87
C ALA A 236 -14.14 -9.96 -4.22
N PHE A 237 -15.21 -10.73 -3.91
CA PHE A 237 -15.34 -12.13 -4.32
C PHE A 237 -15.33 -12.25 -5.85
N ALA A 238 -16.17 -11.48 -6.54
CA ALA A 238 -16.25 -11.51 -8.00
C ALA A 238 -14.91 -11.09 -8.64
N ALA A 239 -14.31 -9.97 -8.18
CA ALA A 239 -13.05 -9.45 -8.69
C ALA A 239 -11.88 -10.45 -8.49
N SER A 240 -11.86 -11.18 -7.38
CA SER A 240 -10.82 -12.18 -7.11
C SER A 240 -10.90 -13.40 -8.05
N ILE A 241 -12.10 -13.73 -8.56
CA ILE A 241 -12.32 -14.87 -9.47
C ILE A 241 -12.09 -14.48 -10.93
N LEU A 242 -12.45 -13.27 -11.33
CA LEU A 242 -12.36 -12.82 -12.71
C LEU A 242 -10.90 -12.83 -13.21
N PRO A 243 -10.68 -13.12 -14.51
CA PRO A 243 -9.36 -12.98 -15.13
C PRO A 243 -8.82 -11.54 -14.98
N VAL A 244 -7.50 -11.40 -14.76
CA VAL A 244 -6.84 -10.11 -14.54
C VAL A 244 -7.06 -9.16 -15.72
N TRP A 245 -7.01 -9.66 -16.94
CA TRP A 245 -7.18 -8.89 -18.17
C TRP A 245 -8.58 -8.29 -18.36
N LEU A 246 -9.61 -8.89 -17.74
CA LEU A 246 -10.99 -8.43 -17.95
C LEU A 246 -11.32 -7.19 -17.10
N LEU A 247 -10.91 -7.17 -15.84
CA LEU A 247 -11.26 -6.11 -14.89
C LEU A 247 -10.03 -5.38 -14.36
N LEU A 248 -9.07 -6.09 -13.74
CA LEU A 248 -8.01 -5.47 -12.97
C LEU A 248 -7.08 -4.62 -13.83
N GLN A 249 -6.49 -5.18 -14.88
CA GLN A 249 -5.53 -4.44 -15.72
C GLN A 249 -6.12 -3.16 -16.32
N PRO A 250 -7.27 -3.18 -17.03
CA PRO A 250 -7.82 -1.95 -17.61
C PRO A 250 -8.27 -0.95 -16.54
N ARG A 251 -8.88 -1.42 -15.45
CA ARG A 251 -9.35 -0.57 -14.37
C ARG A 251 -8.19 0.10 -13.64
N ASP A 252 -7.18 -0.65 -13.27
CA ASP A 252 -6.03 -0.16 -12.52
C ASP A 252 -5.24 0.84 -13.36
N PHE A 253 -5.13 0.60 -14.68
CA PHE A 253 -4.49 1.54 -15.58
C PHE A 253 -5.29 2.84 -15.72
N LEU A 254 -6.61 2.79 -15.93
CA LEU A 254 -7.46 3.98 -15.95
C LEU A 254 -7.40 4.75 -14.63
N ASN A 255 -7.45 4.01 -13.51
CA ASN A 255 -7.36 4.59 -12.17
C ASN A 255 -5.99 5.26 -11.94
N SER A 256 -4.90 4.68 -12.47
CA SER A 256 -3.58 5.30 -12.38
C SER A 256 -3.50 6.62 -13.16
N LEU A 257 -4.17 6.73 -14.31
CA LEU A 257 -4.27 8.00 -15.05
C LEU A 257 -5.03 9.07 -14.25
N LEU A 258 -6.10 8.66 -13.55
CA LEU A 258 -6.84 9.56 -12.66
C LEU A 258 -5.94 10.04 -11.51
N LEU A 259 -5.13 9.13 -10.93
CA LEU A 259 -4.17 9.52 -9.90
C LEU A 259 -3.13 10.49 -10.43
N TYR A 260 -2.55 10.24 -11.62
CA TYR A 260 -1.57 11.18 -12.19
C TYR A 260 -2.19 12.56 -12.38
N LEU A 261 -3.42 12.63 -12.91
CA LEU A 261 -4.14 13.90 -13.02
C LEU A 261 -4.31 14.55 -11.63
N ALA A 262 -4.74 13.79 -10.63
CA ALA A 262 -4.92 14.30 -9.27
C ALA A 262 -3.59 14.77 -8.66
N LEU A 263 -2.52 13.96 -8.73
CA LEU A 263 -1.20 14.32 -8.21
C LEU A 263 -0.66 15.60 -8.85
N PHE A 264 -0.75 15.73 -10.19
CA PHE A 264 -0.32 16.93 -10.89
C PHE A 264 -1.18 18.15 -10.51
N SER A 265 -2.49 17.99 -10.44
CA SER A 265 -3.39 19.08 -10.05
C SER A 265 -3.14 19.53 -8.62
N MET A 266 -2.96 18.60 -7.68
CA MET A 266 -2.64 18.90 -6.29
C MET A 266 -1.28 19.61 -6.15
N LEU A 267 -0.25 19.12 -6.86
CA LEU A 267 1.09 19.74 -6.82
C LEU A 267 1.08 21.14 -7.44
N ILE A 268 0.50 21.32 -8.62
CA ILE A 268 0.43 22.64 -9.27
C ILE A 268 -0.33 23.60 -8.38
N GLY A 269 -1.51 23.20 -7.87
CA GLY A 269 -2.31 24.01 -6.98
C GLY A 269 -1.60 24.34 -5.66
N PHE A 270 -0.84 23.38 -5.09
CA PHE A 270 0.00 23.62 -3.93
C PHE A 270 1.07 24.70 -4.19
N PHE A 271 1.78 24.63 -5.33
CA PHE A 271 2.75 25.64 -5.71
C PHE A 271 2.12 27.02 -6.00
N MET A 272 0.89 27.06 -6.52
CA MET A 272 0.16 28.29 -6.74
C MET A 272 -0.37 28.91 -5.45
N LEU A 273 -0.76 28.07 -4.47
CA LEU A 273 -1.24 28.54 -3.17
C LEU A 273 -0.13 29.14 -2.33
N ASP A 274 1.10 28.60 -2.44
CA ASP A 274 2.29 28.97 -1.63
C ASP A 274 1.95 29.10 -0.13
N PRO A 275 1.41 28.02 0.49
CA PRO A 275 0.89 28.10 1.85
C PRO A 275 2.00 28.20 2.91
N ASP A 276 1.63 28.66 4.10
CA ASP A 276 2.46 28.58 5.29
C ASP A 276 2.17 27.29 6.11
N TRP A 277 3.13 26.92 6.99
CA TRP A 277 2.94 25.80 7.90
C TRP A 277 1.95 26.16 9.03
N ALA A 278 0.80 25.47 9.07
CA ALA A 278 -0.11 25.51 10.21
C ALA A 278 0.35 24.57 11.35
N ALA A 279 1.04 23.48 11.02
CA ALA A 279 1.55 22.51 12.00
C ALA A 279 2.92 22.91 12.56
N PRO A 280 3.31 22.43 13.78
CA PRO A 280 4.66 22.60 14.31
C PRO A 280 5.70 21.86 13.47
N ALA A 281 6.93 22.38 13.43
CA ALA A 281 8.03 21.67 12.81
C ALA A 281 8.33 20.34 13.55
N ILE A 282 8.37 20.39 14.87
CA ILE A 282 8.57 19.23 15.76
C ILE A 282 7.63 19.39 16.96
N ASN A 283 6.95 18.31 17.33
CA ASN A 283 6.16 18.18 18.54
C ASN A 283 6.59 16.89 19.27
N PRO A 284 7.54 16.95 20.20
CA PRO A 284 8.15 15.74 20.76
C PRO A 284 7.23 14.96 21.72
N HIS A 285 6.26 15.63 22.33
CA HIS A 285 5.39 15.05 23.36
C HIS A 285 3.91 15.44 23.14
N PRO A 286 3.28 14.96 22.05
CA PRO A 286 1.85 15.21 21.87
C PRO A 286 1.03 14.52 22.96
N VAL A 287 -0.07 15.12 23.38
CA VAL A 287 -0.91 14.60 24.46
C VAL A 287 -1.44 13.20 24.14
N GLY A 288 -1.12 12.23 24.99
CA GLY A 288 -1.58 10.84 24.87
C GLY A 288 -0.92 10.04 23.73
N ALA A 289 0.00 10.63 22.97
CA ALA A 289 0.70 9.92 21.90
C ALA A 289 1.80 9.00 22.45
N PRO A 290 2.04 7.86 21.78
CA PRO A 290 3.21 7.05 22.07
C PRO A 290 4.49 7.81 21.72
N PRO A 291 5.67 7.35 22.19
CA PRO A 291 6.95 7.96 21.86
C PRO A 291 7.15 8.09 20.35
N LEU A 292 7.78 9.19 19.90
CA LEU A 292 8.07 9.42 18.49
C LEU A 292 8.73 8.20 17.84
N LEU A 293 9.77 7.66 18.47
CA LEU A 293 10.44 6.43 18.03
C LEU A 293 10.07 5.29 18.98
N PRO A 294 9.68 4.12 18.47
CA PRO A 294 9.65 3.73 17.05
C PRO A 294 8.33 4.02 16.32
N PHE A 295 7.34 4.65 16.96
CA PHE A 295 5.96 4.71 16.45
C PHE A 295 5.80 5.53 15.17
N LEU A 296 6.65 6.53 14.93
CA LEU A 296 6.69 7.23 13.64
C LEU A 296 6.86 6.25 12.47
N PHE A 297 7.79 5.31 12.61
CA PHE A 297 8.06 4.31 11.58
C PHE A 297 6.86 3.39 11.34
N ILE A 298 6.16 3.02 12.40
CA ILE A 298 5.01 2.12 12.37
C ILE A 298 3.77 2.81 11.78
N VAL A 299 3.52 4.05 12.17
CA VAL A 299 2.35 4.82 11.72
C VAL A 299 2.45 5.15 10.24
N ILE A 300 3.64 5.54 9.76
CA ILE A 300 3.90 5.73 8.32
C ILE A 300 4.52 4.44 7.74
N ALA A 301 3.85 3.32 7.90
CA ALA A 301 4.34 2.09 7.30
C ALA A 301 4.25 2.14 5.77
N CYS A 302 3.05 2.27 5.18
CA CYS A 302 2.90 2.20 3.73
C CYS A 302 3.54 3.38 2.99
N GLY A 303 3.38 4.60 3.44
CA GLY A 303 3.96 5.78 2.77
C GLY A 303 5.50 5.87 2.79
N ALA A 304 6.19 4.93 3.44
CA ALA A 304 7.65 4.88 3.52
C ALA A 304 8.22 3.47 3.29
N VAL A 305 7.69 2.43 3.96
CA VAL A 305 8.15 1.03 3.85
C VAL A 305 6.98 0.09 4.08
N SER A 306 6.60 -0.73 3.11
CA SER A 306 5.44 -1.61 3.21
C SER A 306 5.71 -3.04 2.79
N GLY A 307 5.42 -3.99 3.67
CA GLY A 307 5.49 -5.42 3.37
C GLY A 307 4.43 -5.87 2.36
N PHE A 308 3.28 -5.21 2.33
CA PHE A 308 2.24 -5.46 1.34
C PHE A 308 2.73 -5.23 -0.10
N HIS A 309 3.61 -4.25 -0.30
CA HIS A 309 4.22 -3.98 -1.63
C HIS A 309 5.05 -5.17 -2.12
N GLY A 310 5.80 -5.82 -1.24
CA GLY A 310 6.54 -7.04 -1.57
C GLY A 310 5.63 -8.17 -2.03
N LEU A 311 4.39 -8.26 -1.48
CA LEU A 311 3.38 -9.21 -1.94
C LEU A 311 2.86 -8.85 -3.33
N VAL A 312 2.58 -7.59 -3.59
CA VAL A 312 2.17 -7.11 -4.93
C VAL A 312 3.28 -7.33 -5.93
N ALA A 313 4.52 -6.91 -5.59
CA ALA A 313 5.69 -7.08 -6.45
C ALA A 313 5.93 -8.55 -6.81
N SER A 314 5.86 -9.46 -5.83
CA SER A 314 6.11 -10.89 -6.04
C SER A 314 4.88 -11.70 -6.48
N GLY A 315 3.67 -11.27 -6.13
CA GLY A 315 2.43 -12.01 -6.41
C GLY A 315 1.82 -11.73 -7.78
N THR A 316 1.94 -10.51 -8.28
CA THR A 316 1.31 -10.08 -9.54
C THR A 316 2.28 -9.42 -10.50
N THR A 317 3.05 -8.42 -10.08
CA THR A 317 3.91 -7.61 -10.95
C THR A 317 5.02 -8.42 -11.62
N SER A 318 5.67 -9.31 -10.87
CA SER A 318 6.75 -10.17 -11.38
C SER A 318 6.31 -11.12 -12.49
N LYS A 319 5.03 -11.49 -12.51
CA LYS A 319 4.42 -12.36 -13.52
C LYS A 319 4.09 -11.63 -14.82
N GLN A 320 4.16 -10.30 -14.81
CA GLN A 320 3.81 -9.43 -15.94
C GLN A 320 4.98 -8.62 -16.45
N LEU A 321 6.14 -8.66 -15.78
CA LEU A 321 7.32 -7.89 -16.15
C LEU A 321 7.88 -8.42 -17.48
N ASP A 322 7.95 -7.53 -18.49
CA ASP A 322 8.39 -7.88 -19.85
C ASP A 322 9.92 -8.08 -19.94
N ARG A 323 10.70 -7.29 -19.19
CA ARG A 323 12.16 -7.37 -19.13
C ARG A 323 12.67 -7.10 -17.73
N GLU A 324 13.72 -7.83 -17.30
CA GLU A 324 14.32 -7.63 -15.97
C GLU A 324 14.82 -6.19 -15.78
N ALA A 325 15.34 -5.54 -16.82
CA ALA A 325 15.83 -4.16 -16.79
C ALA A 325 14.73 -3.10 -16.55
N ASP A 326 13.45 -3.45 -16.70
CA ASP A 326 12.34 -2.54 -16.36
C ASP A 326 11.99 -2.54 -14.86
N ALA A 327 12.54 -3.47 -14.07
CA ALA A 327 12.28 -3.58 -12.64
C ALA A 327 12.58 -2.29 -11.82
N PRO A 328 13.65 -1.51 -12.08
CA PRO A 328 13.87 -0.24 -11.38
C PRO A 328 12.77 0.79 -11.64
N PHE A 329 12.23 0.82 -12.86
CA PHE A 329 11.14 1.72 -13.21
C PHE A 329 9.83 1.29 -12.53
N VAL A 330 9.51 0.01 -12.54
CA VAL A 330 8.25 -0.47 -11.96
C VAL A 330 8.32 -0.48 -10.44
N GLY A 331 9.33 -1.12 -9.82
CA GLY A 331 9.39 -1.30 -8.37
C GLY A 331 9.89 -0.05 -7.63
N TYR A 332 11.04 0.52 -8.03
CA TYR A 332 11.62 1.65 -7.30
C TYR A 332 10.83 2.95 -7.51
N VAL A 333 10.45 3.29 -8.78
CA VAL A 333 9.65 4.49 -9.05
C VAL A 333 8.21 4.32 -8.59
N GLY A 334 7.67 3.10 -8.56
CA GLY A 334 6.36 2.82 -7.97
C GLY A 334 6.29 3.29 -6.51
N MET A 335 7.31 2.95 -5.71
CA MET A 335 7.40 3.39 -4.32
C MET A 335 7.67 4.91 -4.19
N ILE A 336 8.44 5.52 -5.10
CA ILE A 336 8.55 6.99 -5.15
C ILE A 336 7.18 7.63 -5.42
N GLY A 337 6.39 7.07 -6.32
CA GLY A 337 5.03 7.55 -6.60
C GLY A 337 4.14 7.50 -5.36
N GLU A 338 4.21 6.42 -4.59
CA GLU A 338 3.48 6.32 -3.32
C GLU A 338 3.98 7.34 -2.28
N SER A 339 5.30 7.52 -2.19
CA SER A 339 5.88 8.54 -1.33
C SER A 339 5.47 9.97 -1.73
N LEU A 340 5.25 10.24 -3.01
CA LEU A 340 4.70 11.51 -3.49
C LEU A 340 3.26 11.73 -2.97
N LEU A 341 2.45 10.68 -2.94
CA LEU A 341 1.13 10.72 -2.33
C LEU A 341 1.21 10.96 -0.81
N ALA A 342 2.15 10.30 -0.14
CA ALA A 342 2.42 10.51 1.28
C ALA A 342 2.96 11.93 1.59
N LEU A 343 3.79 12.49 0.72
CA LEU A 343 4.22 13.89 0.77
C LEU A 343 3.02 14.84 0.69
N LEU A 344 2.13 14.62 -0.28
CA LEU A 344 0.90 15.43 -0.40
C LEU A 344 -0.01 15.27 0.81
N ALA A 345 -0.04 14.09 1.45
CA ALA A 345 -0.78 13.90 2.69
C ALA A 345 -0.20 14.75 3.84
N VAL A 346 1.13 14.81 3.98
CA VAL A 346 1.77 15.70 4.95
C VAL A 346 1.45 17.16 4.62
N LEU A 347 1.67 17.61 3.37
CA LEU A 347 1.43 19.00 2.96
C LEU A 347 -0.03 19.41 3.13
N ALA A 348 -0.97 18.57 2.72
CA ALA A 348 -2.40 18.83 2.87
C ALA A 348 -2.82 19.00 4.33
N THR A 349 -2.31 18.15 5.23
CA THR A 349 -2.68 18.16 6.65
C THR A 349 -1.90 19.16 7.50
N THR A 350 -0.83 19.73 7.00
CA THR A 350 0.02 20.69 7.74
C THR A 350 0.05 22.09 7.15
N ALA A 351 -0.35 22.26 5.89
CA ALA A 351 -0.31 23.54 5.19
C ALA A 351 -1.55 23.81 4.30
N GLY A 352 -2.38 22.78 4.02
CA GLY A 352 -3.50 22.91 3.08
C GLY A 352 -4.88 23.00 3.73
N ALA A 353 -5.11 22.29 4.82
CA ALA A 353 -6.45 22.13 5.41
C ALA A 353 -6.79 23.17 6.49
N PHE A 354 -5.80 23.81 7.09
CA PHE A 354 -5.96 24.70 8.24
C PHE A 354 -5.40 26.08 7.95
N ALA A 355 -6.15 27.12 8.31
CA ALA A 355 -5.76 28.51 8.10
C ALA A 355 -4.76 28.98 9.16
N SER A 356 -4.77 28.39 10.37
CA SER A 356 -3.93 28.81 11.48
C SER A 356 -3.39 27.63 12.29
N ARG A 357 -2.40 27.95 13.11
CA ARG A 357 -1.87 27.01 14.12
C ARG A 357 -2.93 26.58 15.14
N ALA A 358 -3.80 27.49 15.56
CA ALA A 358 -4.86 27.19 16.52
C ALA A 358 -5.89 26.20 15.95
N ASP A 359 -6.26 26.34 14.67
CA ASP A 359 -7.17 25.42 14.00
C ASP A 359 -6.55 24.01 13.91
N TRP A 360 -5.25 23.95 13.58
CA TRP A 360 -4.53 22.69 13.54
C TRP A 360 -4.48 22.02 14.91
N GLU A 361 -4.15 22.77 15.98
CA GLU A 361 -4.12 22.26 17.37
C GLU A 361 -5.49 21.80 17.87
N ALA A 362 -6.57 22.46 17.48
CA ALA A 362 -7.91 22.00 17.78
C ALA A 362 -8.20 20.59 17.23
N PHE A 363 -7.61 20.25 16.10
CA PHE A 363 -7.79 18.97 15.40
C PHE A 363 -6.75 17.90 15.77
N TYR A 364 -5.49 18.30 16.03
CA TYR A 364 -4.36 17.44 16.35
C TYR A 364 -3.87 17.57 17.80
N GLY A 365 -4.66 18.19 18.68
CA GLY A 365 -4.26 18.47 20.07
C GLY A 365 -4.07 17.25 20.97
N SER A 366 -4.54 16.06 20.57
CA SER A 366 -4.31 14.80 21.29
C SER A 366 -4.23 13.61 20.33
N TRP A 367 -3.58 12.53 20.80
CA TRP A 367 -3.49 11.27 20.04
C TRP A 367 -4.87 10.70 19.69
N GLU A 368 -5.80 10.71 20.62
CA GLU A 368 -7.15 10.21 20.40
C GLU A 368 -7.83 10.91 19.21
N LYS A 369 -7.65 12.23 19.10
CA LYS A 369 -8.16 13.00 17.96
C LYS A 369 -7.39 12.69 16.68
N ALA A 370 -6.08 12.39 16.78
CA ALA A 370 -5.22 12.15 15.61
C ALA A 370 -5.48 10.80 14.94
N VAL A 371 -5.88 9.74 15.65
CA VAL A 371 -6.01 8.38 15.11
C VAL A 371 -7.36 8.07 14.45
N GLY A 372 -8.28 9.01 14.39
CA GLY A 372 -9.59 8.84 13.72
C GLY A 372 -9.43 8.72 12.19
N LEU A 373 -9.51 7.51 11.62
CA LEU A 373 -9.22 7.23 10.21
C LEU A 373 -10.08 8.06 9.25
N HIS A 374 -11.40 8.07 9.43
CA HIS A 374 -12.32 8.82 8.57
C HIS A 374 -12.07 10.34 8.64
N GLN A 375 -11.84 10.86 9.84
CA GLN A 375 -11.57 12.28 10.04
C GLN A 375 -10.26 12.70 9.36
N LYS A 376 -9.20 11.88 9.45
CA LYS A 376 -7.90 12.20 8.82
C LYS A 376 -7.96 12.10 7.30
N LEU A 377 -8.77 11.20 6.78
CA LEU A 377 -9.05 11.13 5.36
C LEU A 377 -9.83 12.38 4.90
N GLY A 378 -10.80 12.86 5.67
CA GLY A 378 -11.50 14.12 5.42
C GLY A 378 -10.55 15.32 5.38
N VAL A 379 -9.60 15.41 6.33
CA VAL A 379 -8.56 16.46 6.32
C VAL A 379 -7.65 16.37 5.10
N PHE A 380 -7.25 15.15 4.70
CA PHE A 380 -6.49 14.91 3.47
C PHE A 380 -7.26 15.39 2.23
N ILE A 381 -8.55 15.02 2.12
CA ILE A 381 -9.41 15.42 1.00
C ILE A 381 -9.55 16.94 0.95
N GLN A 382 -9.88 17.57 2.09
CA GLN A 382 -10.09 19.02 2.16
C GLN A 382 -8.81 19.80 1.84
N GLY A 383 -7.67 19.41 2.40
CA GLY A 383 -6.40 20.12 2.15
C GLY A 383 -5.98 20.05 0.69
N ASN A 384 -6.13 18.88 0.05
CA ASN A 384 -5.84 18.72 -1.36
C ASN A 384 -6.89 19.41 -2.26
N ALA A 385 -8.16 19.47 -1.85
CA ALA A 385 -9.19 20.24 -2.55
C ALA A 385 -8.87 21.73 -2.54
N ASN A 386 -8.35 22.27 -1.44
CA ASN A 386 -7.89 23.65 -1.35
C ASN A 386 -6.70 23.94 -2.30
N PHE A 387 -5.81 22.97 -2.51
CA PHE A 387 -4.76 23.08 -3.53
C PHE A 387 -5.36 23.13 -4.94
N ILE A 388 -6.25 22.19 -5.29
CA ILE A 388 -6.88 22.14 -6.62
C ILE A 388 -7.74 23.38 -6.87
N HIS A 389 -8.33 23.97 -5.84
CA HIS A 389 -9.12 25.21 -5.95
C HIS A 389 -8.33 26.36 -6.59
N GLN A 390 -7.03 26.43 -6.37
CA GLN A 390 -6.16 27.45 -7.00
C GLN A 390 -6.11 27.35 -8.52
N LEU A 391 -6.51 26.20 -9.09
CA LEU A 391 -6.64 26.01 -10.53
C LEU A 391 -7.98 26.52 -11.10
N GLY A 392 -8.81 27.18 -10.27
CA GLY A 392 -10.13 27.67 -10.64
C GLY A 392 -11.26 26.64 -10.50
N VAL A 393 -11.00 25.48 -9.91
CA VAL A 393 -12.00 24.45 -9.63
C VAL A 393 -12.72 24.77 -8.31
N PRO A 394 -14.07 24.80 -8.24
CA PRO A 394 -14.78 24.96 -6.97
C PRO A 394 -14.39 23.87 -5.95
N VAL A 395 -14.26 24.24 -4.66
CA VAL A 395 -13.76 23.35 -3.60
C VAL A 395 -14.58 22.06 -3.49
N ASP A 396 -15.90 22.13 -3.59
CA ASP A 396 -16.77 20.95 -3.51
C ASP A 396 -16.50 19.96 -4.67
N TYR A 397 -16.25 20.47 -5.88
CA TYR A 397 -15.87 19.64 -7.04
C TYR A 397 -14.50 19.01 -6.86
N ALA A 398 -13.54 19.79 -6.35
CA ALA A 398 -12.20 19.30 -6.06
C ALA A 398 -12.23 18.20 -4.97
N ALA A 399 -13.01 18.40 -3.90
CA ALA A 399 -13.17 17.42 -2.84
C ALA A 399 -13.82 16.12 -3.34
N ALA A 400 -14.88 16.22 -4.15
CA ALA A 400 -15.50 15.05 -4.76
C ALA A 400 -14.56 14.32 -5.73
N PHE A 401 -13.80 15.04 -6.54
CA PHE A 401 -12.78 14.47 -7.41
C PHE A 401 -11.72 13.70 -6.61
N ILE A 402 -11.16 14.30 -5.55
CA ILE A 402 -10.20 13.61 -4.66
C ILE A 402 -10.83 12.39 -4.00
N SER A 403 -12.10 12.46 -3.60
CA SER A 403 -12.80 11.32 -2.99
C SER A 403 -12.93 10.15 -3.95
N VAL A 404 -13.25 10.41 -5.24
CA VAL A 404 -13.28 9.37 -6.30
C VAL A 404 -11.89 8.73 -6.46
N VAL A 405 -10.83 9.54 -6.45
CA VAL A 405 -9.44 9.06 -6.52
C VAL A 405 -9.12 8.15 -5.33
N VAL A 406 -9.40 8.61 -4.11
CA VAL A 406 -9.18 7.86 -2.86
C VAL A 406 -9.91 6.52 -2.88
N VAL A 407 -11.21 6.54 -3.21
CA VAL A 407 -12.03 5.33 -3.29
C VAL A 407 -11.51 4.39 -4.38
N GLY A 408 -11.18 4.92 -5.56
CA GLY A 408 -10.64 4.14 -6.67
C GLY A 408 -9.41 3.33 -6.25
N PHE A 409 -8.48 3.96 -5.52
CA PHE A 409 -7.27 3.29 -5.02
C PHE A 409 -7.56 2.29 -3.90
N ALA A 410 -8.41 2.67 -2.96
CA ALA A 410 -8.82 1.76 -1.89
C ALA A 410 -9.46 0.50 -2.46
N MET A 411 -10.34 0.63 -3.46
CA MET A 411 -10.96 -0.49 -4.17
C MET A 411 -9.93 -1.35 -4.91
N THR A 412 -8.98 -0.74 -5.60
CA THR A 412 -7.88 -1.46 -6.28
C THR A 412 -7.07 -2.30 -5.30
N SER A 413 -6.77 -1.75 -4.12
CA SER A 413 -6.06 -2.49 -3.08
C SER A 413 -6.91 -3.63 -2.51
N VAL A 414 -8.22 -3.44 -2.33
CA VAL A 414 -9.14 -4.51 -1.86
C VAL A 414 -9.19 -5.68 -2.85
N ASP A 415 -9.26 -5.40 -4.14
CA ASP A 415 -9.32 -6.45 -5.17
C ASP A 415 -8.01 -7.24 -5.25
N THR A 416 -6.89 -6.51 -5.31
CA THR A 416 -5.56 -7.11 -5.33
C THR A 416 -5.33 -7.89 -4.03
N GLY A 417 -5.68 -7.32 -2.87
CA GLY A 417 -5.56 -7.96 -1.56
C GLY A 417 -6.40 -9.22 -1.44
N ALA A 418 -7.67 -9.20 -1.89
CA ALA A 418 -8.53 -10.38 -1.87
C ALA A 418 -7.97 -11.51 -2.76
N ARG A 419 -7.41 -11.18 -3.91
CA ARG A 419 -6.73 -12.14 -4.80
C ARG A 419 -5.44 -12.68 -4.17
N LEU A 420 -4.61 -11.83 -3.59
CA LEU A 420 -3.40 -12.25 -2.89
C LEU A 420 -3.70 -13.14 -1.70
N LEU A 421 -4.76 -12.84 -0.95
CA LEU A 421 -5.21 -13.65 0.17
C LEU A 421 -5.73 -15.03 -0.29
N ARG A 422 -6.43 -15.09 -1.43
CA ARG A 422 -6.79 -16.36 -2.08
C ARG A 422 -5.56 -17.18 -2.39
N PHE A 423 -4.56 -16.63 -3.08
CA PHE A 423 -3.31 -17.33 -3.39
C PHE A 423 -2.61 -17.80 -2.12
N ASN A 424 -2.60 -16.96 -1.08
CA ASN A 424 -2.03 -17.30 0.21
C ASN A 424 -2.71 -18.52 0.85
N ILE A 425 -4.06 -18.59 0.80
CA ILE A 425 -4.84 -19.73 1.30
C ILE A 425 -4.54 -20.99 0.48
N GLU A 426 -4.47 -20.89 -0.86
CA GLU A 426 -4.08 -21.99 -1.74
C GLU A 426 -2.67 -22.51 -1.41
N GLU A 427 -1.72 -21.60 -1.16
CA GLU A 427 -0.33 -21.95 -0.75
C GLU A 427 -0.28 -22.57 0.66
N ILE A 428 -1.08 -22.09 1.61
CA ILE A 428 -1.23 -22.72 2.94
C ILE A 428 -1.74 -24.14 2.77
N GLY A 429 -2.84 -24.34 2.00
CA GLY A 429 -3.42 -25.64 1.74
C GLY A 429 -2.42 -26.63 1.15
N ASN A 430 -1.65 -26.20 0.17
CA ASN A 430 -0.58 -27.00 -0.44
C ASN A 430 0.55 -27.32 0.56
N THR A 431 0.83 -26.40 1.49
CA THR A 431 1.91 -26.60 2.48
C THR A 431 1.52 -27.62 3.56
N ILE A 432 0.27 -27.61 4.01
CA ILE A 432 -0.24 -28.52 5.05
C ILE A 432 -0.90 -29.80 4.48
N GLY A 433 -0.93 -29.95 3.14
CA GLY A 433 -1.47 -31.15 2.47
C GLY A 433 -3.01 -31.16 2.31
N VAL A 434 -3.71 -30.07 2.58
CA VAL A 434 -5.18 -29.97 2.46
C VAL A 434 -5.57 -29.53 1.04
N LYS A 435 -5.69 -30.51 0.14
CA LYS A 435 -5.94 -30.28 -1.31
C LYS A 435 -7.21 -29.46 -1.61
N VAL A 436 -8.22 -29.52 -0.76
CA VAL A 436 -9.50 -28.82 -0.96
C VAL A 436 -9.33 -27.30 -0.96
N LEU A 437 -8.32 -26.77 -0.23
CA LEU A 437 -7.98 -25.36 -0.23
C LEU A 437 -7.35 -24.88 -1.56
N GLY A 438 -6.92 -25.78 -2.42
CA GLY A 438 -6.50 -25.46 -3.78
C GLY A 438 -7.65 -25.15 -4.74
N ASN A 439 -8.91 -25.31 -4.30
CA ASN A 439 -10.06 -24.89 -5.09
C ASN A 439 -10.21 -23.38 -5.08
N ARG A 440 -10.13 -22.75 -6.26
CA ARG A 440 -10.19 -21.30 -6.45
C ARG A 440 -11.40 -20.63 -5.80
N TYR A 441 -12.58 -21.25 -5.91
CA TYR A 441 -13.82 -20.67 -5.37
C TYR A 441 -13.86 -20.76 -3.86
N LEU A 442 -13.45 -21.90 -3.29
CA LEU A 442 -13.38 -22.07 -1.83
C LEU A 442 -12.32 -21.15 -1.22
N ALA A 443 -11.13 -21.08 -1.81
CA ALA A 443 -10.07 -20.19 -1.33
C ALA A 443 -10.50 -18.72 -1.39
N THR A 444 -11.21 -18.30 -2.45
CA THR A 444 -11.77 -16.95 -2.55
C THR A 444 -12.84 -16.70 -1.49
N PHE A 445 -13.74 -17.67 -1.26
CA PHE A 445 -14.77 -17.56 -0.23
C PHE A 445 -14.14 -17.38 1.16
N LEU A 446 -13.14 -18.19 1.50
CA LEU A 446 -12.42 -18.09 2.77
C LEU A 446 -11.66 -16.77 2.90
N ALA A 447 -11.07 -16.28 1.81
CA ALA A 447 -10.40 -14.98 1.78
C ALA A 447 -11.37 -13.84 2.10
N VAL A 448 -12.51 -13.80 1.40
CA VAL A 448 -13.54 -12.77 1.61
C VAL A 448 -14.21 -12.92 2.99
N ALA A 449 -14.41 -14.13 3.47
CA ALA A 449 -14.92 -14.38 4.82
C ALA A 449 -13.95 -13.86 5.90
N ALA A 450 -12.63 -14.04 5.71
CA ALA A 450 -11.63 -13.49 6.62
C ALA A 450 -11.61 -11.95 6.60
N ILE A 451 -11.72 -11.33 5.42
CA ILE A 451 -11.87 -9.87 5.27
C ILE A 451 -13.15 -9.40 5.97
N GLY A 452 -14.28 -10.07 5.74
CA GLY A 452 -15.58 -9.78 6.35
C GLY A 452 -15.57 -9.95 7.87
N PHE A 453 -14.80 -10.91 8.40
CA PHE A 453 -14.62 -11.06 9.84
C PHE A 453 -14.08 -9.77 10.46
N PHE A 454 -13.01 -9.19 9.91
CA PHE A 454 -12.45 -7.94 10.43
C PHE A 454 -13.35 -6.72 10.22
N ALA A 455 -14.23 -6.76 9.22
CA ALA A 455 -15.17 -5.68 8.95
C ALA A 455 -16.41 -5.74 9.87
N PHE A 456 -16.94 -6.93 10.17
CA PHE A 456 -18.21 -7.06 10.90
C PHE A 456 -18.08 -7.46 12.36
N PHE A 457 -17.09 -8.29 12.70
CA PHE A 457 -16.91 -8.74 14.07
C PHE A 457 -16.57 -7.56 14.98
N LYS A 458 -17.32 -7.39 16.07
CA LYS A 458 -17.15 -6.26 17.00
C LYS A 458 -16.45 -6.73 18.27
N VAL A 459 -15.50 -5.93 18.71
CA VAL A 459 -14.80 -6.04 19.99
C VAL A 459 -15.03 -4.71 20.70
N ASP A 460 -15.59 -4.75 21.91
CA ASP A 460 -15.96 -3.56 22.70
C ASP A 460 -16.80 -2.53 21.90
N GLY A 461 -17.75 -3.05 21.09
CA GLY A 461 -18.64 -2.24 20.27
C GLY A 461 -18.03 -1.66 18.98
N ARG A 462 -16.73 -1.85 18.73
CA ARG A 462 -16.02 -1.40 17.52
C ARG A 462 -15.70 -2.58 16.59
N PRO A 463 -15.73 -2.41 15.26
CA PRO A 463 -15.28 -3.45 14.34
C PRO A 463 -13.86 -3.92 14.67
N ALA A 464 -13.64 -5.24 14.64
CA ALA A 464 -12.34 -5.84 14.99
C ALA A 464 -11.19 -5.30 14.15
N GLY A 465 -11.44 -4.99 12.88
CA GLY A 465 -10.45 -4.36 12.01
C GLY A 465 -9.97 -3.01 12.54
N LEU A 466 -10.87 -2.14 12.98
CA LEU A 466 -10.49 -0.83 13.55
C LEU A 466 -9.82 -0.99 14.93
N PHE A 467 -10.26 -1.95 15.72
CA PHE A 467 -9.66 -2.25 17.02
C PHE A 467 -8.22 -2.77 16.88
N LEU A 468 -7.96 -3.63 15.89
CA LEU A 468 -6.66 -4.21 15.60
C LEU A 468 -5.81 -3.37 14.63
N TRP A 469 -6.30 -2.20 14.17
CA TRP A 469 -5.57 -1.35 13.23
C TRP A 469 -4.16 -0.97 13.70
N THR A 470 -3.97 -0.82 14.99
CA THR A 470 -2.66 -0.55 15.59
C THR A 470 -1.63 -1.64 15.28
N LEU A 471 -2.07 -2.89 15.09
CA LEU A 471 -1.21 -4.02 14.70
C LEU A 471 -0.94 -4.05 13.19
N PHE A 472 -1.71 -3.35 12.37
CA PHE A 472 -1.50 -3.31 10.92
C PHE A 472 -0.12 -2.77 10.57
N GLY A 473 0.26 -1.61 11.10
CA GLY A 473 1.54 -0.97 10.81
C GLY A 473 2.73 -1.85 11.21
N THR A 474 2.69 -2.44 12.39
CA THR A 474 3.74 -3.34 12.88
C THR A 474 3.84 -4.62 12.06
N THR A 475 2.71 -5.27 11.77
CA THR A 475 2.69 -6.51 10.96
C THR A 475 3.16 -6.25 9.54
N ASN A 476 2.78 -5.12 8.95
CA ASN A 476 3.19 -4.70 7.63
C ASN A 476 4.71 -4.47 7.55
N GLN A 477 5.28 -3.83 8.54
CA GLN A 477 6.74 -3.63 8.62
C GLN A 477 7.50 -4.91 8.95
N ILE A 478 6.96 -5.80 9.80
CA ILE A 478 7.53 -7.14 9.99
C ILE A 478 7.69 -7.83 8.64
N LEU A 479 6.64 -7.85 7.83
CA LEU A 479 6.68 -8.50 6.52
C LEU A 479 7.71 -7.84 5.59
N ALA A 480 7.84 -6.51 5.62
CA ALA A 480 8.88 -5.80 4.87
C ALA A 480 10.29 -6.20 5.33
N GLY A 481 10.52 -6.23 6.63
CA GLY A 481 11.79 -6.67 7.20
C GLY A 481 12.14 -8.12 6.89
N LEU A 482 11.16 -9.03 6.93
CA LEU A 482 11.34 -10.44 6.57
C LEU A 482 11.60 -10.63 5.07
N THR A 483 10.97 -9.82 4.23
CA THR A 483 11.26 -9.78 2.80
C THR A 483 12.70 -9.32 2.55
N LEU A 484 13.14 -8.24 3.19
CA LEU A 484 14.53 -7.77 3.12
C LEU A 484 15.51 -8.80 3.66
N LEU A 485 15.16 -9.56 4.71
CA LEU A 485 15.95 -10.69 5.21
C LEU A 485 16.14 -11.74 4.12
N THR A 486 15.08 -12.14 3.44
CA THR A 486 15.12 -13.10 2.34
C THR A 486 16.02 -12.62 1.21
N VAL A 487 15.87 -11.35 0.80
CA VAL A 487 16.73 -10.71 -0.21
C VAL A 487 18.19 -10.65 0.24
N THR A 488 18.44 -10.29 1.49
CA THR A 488 19.81 -10.17 2.03
C THR A 488 20.53 -11.53 2.04
N ILE A 489 19.84 -12.61 2.44
CA ILE A 489 20.41 -13.97 2.41
C ILE A 489 20.64 -14.41 0.96
N TYR A 490 19.72 -14.09 0.02
CA TYR A 490 19.91 -14.35 -1.40
C TYR A 490 21.17 -13.65 -1.93
N LEU A 491 21.34 -12.35 -1.68
CA LEU A 491 22.54 -11.59 -2.06
C LEU A 491 23.79 -12.15 -1.41
N TYR A 492 23.69 -12.55 -0.14
CA TYR A 492 24.81 -13.20 0.58
C TYR A 492 25.21 -14.50 -0.11
N ARG A 493 24.31 -15.38 -0.50
CA ARG A 493 24.59 -16.60 -1.26
C ARG A 493 25.31 -16.32 -2.58
N HIS A 494 24.94 -15.24 -3.28
CA HIS A 494 25.46 -14.88 -4.60
C HIS A 494 26.71 -13.96 -4.54
N ARG A 495 27.33 -13.77 -3.37
CA ARG A 495 28.51 -12.90 -3.17
C ARG A 495 28.30 -11.45 -3.65
N LYS A 496 27.08 -10.91 -3.48
CA LYS A 496 26.72 -9.55 -3.84
C LYS A 496 26.85 -8.59 -2.65
N PRO A 497 26.97 -7.26 -2.89
CA PRO A 497 26.98 -6.26 -1.81
C PRO A 497 25.73 -6.33 -0.94
N LEU A 498 25.90 -6.41 0.39
CA LEU A 498 24.80 -6.60 1.35
C LEU A 498 24.30 -5.31 1.98
N LEU A 499 25.15 -4.29 2.07
CA LEU A 499 24.88 -3.07 2.84
C LEU A 499 23.52 -2.44 2.51
N TYR A 500 23.15 -2.46 1.22
CA TYR A 500 21.94 -1.82 0.69
C TYR A 500 20.63 -2.51 1.10
N THR A 501 20.68 -3.74 1.56
CA THR A 501 19.50 -4.49 2.05
C THR A 501 19.62 -4.85 3.52
N LEU A 502 20.84 -5.10 4.02
CA LEU A 502 21.11 -5.43 5.40
C LEU A 502 20.79 -4.28 6.36
N LEU A 503 21.28 -3.05 6.05
CA LEU A 503 21.03 -1.90 6.91
C LEU A 503 19.53 -1.53 6.97
N PRO A 504 18.80 -1.42 5.84
CA PRO A 504 17.34 -1.32 5.83
C PRO A 504 16.63 -2.41 6.64
N MET A 505 17.03 -3.66 6.45
CA MET A 505 16.46 -4.80 7.18
C MET A 505 16.61 -4.64 8.70
N LEU A 506 17.82 -4.31 9.17
CA LEU A 506 18.10 -4.16 10.61
C LEU A 506 17.31 -3.00 11.21
N LEU A 507 17.19 -1.86 10.50
CA LEU A 507 16.45 -0.71 10.97
C LEU A 507 14.95 -1.03 11.07
N VAL A 508 14.36 -1.58 10.00
CA VAL A 508 12.93 -1.92 9.98
C VAL A 508 12.59 -2.95 11.02
N LEU A 509 13.33 -4.07 11.10
CA LEU A 509 13.07 -5.13 12.07
C LEU A 509 13.29 -4.64 13.50
N GLY A 510 14.37 -3.90 13.76
CA GLY A 510 14.66 -3.36 15.09
C GLY A 510 13.56 -2.41 15.59
N ALA A 511 13.16 -1.45 14.74
CA ALA A 511 12.09 -0.51 15.07
C ALA A 511 10.74 -1.24 15.27
N THR A 512 10.44 -2.21 14.40
CA THR A 512 9.17 -2.93 14.48
C THR A 512 9.08 -3.85 15.69
N ILE A 513 10.16 -4.56 16.00
CA ILE A 513 10.24 -5.42 17.22
C ILE A 513 10.08 -4.56 18.47
N ALA A 514 10.79 -3.43 18.56
CA ALA A 514 10.65 -2.51 19.69
C ALA A 514 9.21 -2.00 19.83
N GLY A 515 8.60 -1.54 18.73
CA GLY A 515 7.23 -1.05 18.75
C GLY A 515 6.19 -2.14 19.05
N MET A 516 6.40 -3.38 18.59
CA MET A 516 5.52 -4.51 18.90
C MET A 516 5.57 -4.84 20.41
N VAL A 517 6.76 -4.90 20.99
CA VAL A 517 6.93 -5.14 22.44
C VAL A 517 6.24 -4.04 23.25
N MET A 518 6.47 -2.77 22.90
CA MET A 518 5.82 -1.62 23.56
C MET A 518 4.30 -1.68 23.41
N GLY A 519 3.80 -1.98 22.21
CA GLY A 519 2.35 -2.09 21.96
C GLY A 519 1.69 -3.24 22.72
N VAL A 520 2.36 -4.41 22.81
CA VAL A 520 1.86 -5.54 23.60
C VAL A 520 1.84 -5.20 25.11
N VAL A 521 2.90 -4.57 25.62
CA VAL A 521 2.95 -4.16 27.04
C VAL A 521 1.84 -3.14 27.35
N GLU A 522 1.63 -2.16 26.47
CA GLU A 522 0.55 -1.18 26.61
C GLU A 522 -0.83 -1.83 26.55
N ALA A 523 -1.04 -2.79 25.63
CA ALA A 523 -2.31 -3.52 25.50
C ALA A 523 -2.61 -4.35 26.75
N VAL A 524 -1.61 -5.00 27.33
CA VAL A 524 -1.74 -5.71 28.63
C VAL A 524 -2.11 -4.73 29.75
N GLY A 525 -1.44 -3.57 29.83
CA GLY A 525 -1.72 -2.55 30.84
C GLY A 525 -3.12 -1.92 30.70
N LYS A 526 -3.70 -1.95 29.50
CA LYS A 526 -5.07 -1.49 29.22
C LYS A 526 -6.11 -2.61 29.20
N GLU A 527 -5.75 -3.82 29.60
CA GLU A 527 -6.61 -5.03 29.61
C GLU A 527 -7.17 -5.40 28.22
N GLN A 528 -6.49 -4.98 27.14
CA GLN A 528 -6.86 -5.28 25.76
C GLN A 528 -6.30 -6.66 25.34
N TRP A 529 -6.81 -7.72 25.96
CA TRP A 529 -6.28 -9.09 25.82
C TRP A 529 -6.23 -9.62 24.39
N LEU A 530 -7.18 -9.22 23.52
CA LEU A 530 -7.18 -9.61 22.12
C LEU A 530 -5.97 -9.00 21.38
N VAL A 531 -5.72 -7.70 21.54
CA VAL A 531 -4.56 -7.01 20.92
C VAL A 531 -3.26 -7.61 21.44
N ALA A 532 -3.16 -7.82 22.76
CA ALA A 532 -2.00 -8.41 23.40
C ALA A 532 -1.73 -9.84 22.89
N GLY A 533 -2.78 -10.68 22.81
CA GLY A 533 -2.68 -12.06 22.33
C GLY A 533 -2.28 -12.15 20.85
N VAL A 534 -2.96 -11.42 19.98
CA VAL A 534 -2.66 -11.40 18.53
C VAL A 534 -1.28 -10.79 18.29
N GLY A 535 -0.96 -9.67 18.95
CA GLY A 535 0.36 -9.03 18.85
C GLY A 535 1.49 -9.95 19.30
N SER A 536 1.32 -10.66 20.41
CA SER A 536 2.29 -11.65 20.90
C SER A 536 2.47 -12.81 19.93
N ALA A 537 1.39 -13.31 19.34
CA ALA A 537 1.47 -14.40 18.36
C ALA A 537 2.26 -13.97 17.12
N ILE A 538 1.98 -12.77 16.55
CA ILE A 538 2.72 -12.23 15.41
C ILE A 538 4.18 -11.98 15.76
N PHE A 539 4.47 -11.47 16.95
CA PHE A 539 5.83 -11.27 17.45
C PHE A 539 6.61 -12.58 17.50
N LEU A 540 6.03 -13.64 18.06
CA LEU A 540 6.67 -14.96 18.14
C LEU A 540 6.93 -15.55 16.75
N LEU A 541 5.98 -15.41 15.80
CA LEU A 541 6.17 -15.82 14.41
C LEU A 541 7.34 -15.07 13.76
N ALA A 542 7.43 -13.75 13.97
CA ALA A 542 8.52 -12.92 13.42
C ALA A 542 9.87 -13.33 14.01
N VAL A 543 9.97 -13.50 15.33
CA VAL A 543 11.20 -13.95 16.01
C VAL A 543 11.64 -15.32 15.49
N TRP A 544 10.70 -16.24 15.29
CA TRP A 544 11.03 -17.54 14.72
C TRP A 544 11.64 -17.43 13.32
N VAL A 545 11.05 -16.63 12.44
CA VAL A 545 11.62 -16.42 11.09
C VAL A 545 13.01 -15.79 11.17
N LEU A 546 13.27 -14.88 12.11
CA LEU A 546 14.60 -14.28 12.32
C LEU A 546 15.62 -15.32 12.75
N VAL A 547 15.26 -16.22 13.65
CA VAL A 547 16.12 -17.33 14.07
C VAL A 547 16.46 -18.24 12.89
N GLU A 548 15.46 -18.65 12.10
CA GLU A 548 15.67 -19.46 10.89
C GLU A 548 16.57 -18.71 9.87
N GLY A 549 16.37 -17.38 9.71
CA GLY A 549 17.23 -16.55 8.87
C GLY A 549 18.69 -16.49 9.35
N ALA A 550 18.92 -16.34 10.65
CA ALA A 550 20.25 -16.37 11.24
C ALA A 550 20.94 -17.73 11.04
N LEU A 551 20.20 -18.83 11.23
CA LEU A 551 20.70 -20.18 10.97
C LEU A 551 21.05 -20.38 9.48
N ALA A 552 20.20 -19.90 8.57
CA ALA A 552 20.47 -19.94 7.12
C ALA A 552 21.74 -19.16 6.77
N ALA A 553 21.88 -17.93 7.29
CA ALA A 553 23.09 -17.11 7.07
C ALA A 553 24.36 -17.81 7.59
N ARG A 554 24.29 -18.46 8.78
CA ARG A 554 25.40 -19.24 9.35
C ARG A 554 25.77 -20.43 8.44
N ASN A 555 24.78 -21.13 7.89
CA ASN A 555 25.03 -22.26 6.99
C ASN A 555 25.71 -21.79 5.70
N VAL A 556 25.22 -20.71 5.08
CA VAL A 556 25.87 -20.10 3.90
C VAL A 556 27.30 -19.67 4.21
N HIS A 557 27.56 -19.12 5.39
CA HIS A 557 28.92 -18.75 5.82
C HIS A 557 29.84 -19.95 5.91
N ARG A 558 29.38 -21.05 6.50
CA ARG A 558 30.16 -22.32 6.59
C ARG A 558 30.43 -22.94 5.23
N GLU A 559 29.44 -22.93 4.32
CA GLU A 559 29.60 -23.40 2.94
C GLU A 559 30.69 -22.62 2.21
N ARG A 560 30.71 -21.29 2.35
CA ARG A 560 31.71 -20.42 1.77
C ARG A 560 33.12 -20.67 2.29
N GLN A 561 33.27 -20.98 3.57
CA GLN A 561 34.58 -21.32 4.15
C GLN A 561 35.13 -22.66 3.64
N LYS A 562 34.27 -23.57 3.18
CA LYS A 562 34.68 -24.85 2.58
C LYS A 562 35.06 -24.78 1.12
N THR A 563 34.56 -23.72 0.40
CA THR A 563 34.76 -23.55 -1.05
C THR A 563 35.76 -22.44 -1.40
N GLY A 564 36.30 -21.72 -0.47
CA GLY A 564 37.36 -20.73 -0.61
C GLY A 564 38.61 -21.16 0.04
#